data_b6a51367468e9ad508b253e0bb323f82
#
_entry.id   b6a51367468e9ad508b253e0bb323f82
#
_cell.length_a   1.000
_cell.length_b   1.000
_cell.length_c   1.000
_cell.angle_alpha   90.00
_cell.angle_beta   90.00
_cell.angle_gamma   90.00
#
_symmetry.space_group_name_H-M   'P 1'
#
loop_
_entity.id
_entity.type
_entity.pdbx_description
1 polymer ?
#
loop_
_entity_poly.entity_id
_entity_poly.type
_entity_poly.pdbx_seq_one_letter_code
_entity_poly.pdbx_strand_id
1 'polypeptide(L)'
;MSELRQIIEHEIRERGPIPFSRYMELCLYHPELGYYSRNAAQFGKAGDFYTSSDVHAVFGRLLARQFDEMWRALGSPEQIVVKELGPGRGLFAQDVLDWSEKKFPGFFGALQYQLVEQSPSLRERIAQTLNRRLESGKSVFSDPKSPLPANSAGNGAPETDATIVFANEFFDALPVEIVSAKGSLRIDARDGRFVESWVASSPEELEFLDRYSIHPEEGERVEVPLQGQTQISGVTRFDCGFMVVIDYGYTREEQLAGRHRGTVKAIRQHSVSANPYEAPGEQDITADVNFTALVAAAERRGLRTEKLVTQSQFLMGIGEANQFADAFEDCRLPQERAKVALQLKHLVTPAGMGESFHVLVASKGIEAEKISKLAGLNFGRR
;
A
#
# COMPACT_ATOMS: atom_id res chain seq x y z
N MET A 1 -22.59 8.49 22.54
CA MET A 1 -21.25 7.85 22.38
C MET A 1 -21.37 6.83 21.28
N SER A 2 -20.38 6.74 20.37
CA SER A 2 -20.42 5.71 19.31
C SER A 2 -20.28 4.30 19.93
N GLU A 3 -20.89 3.31 19.30
CA GLU A 3 -20.82 1.91 19.74
C GLU A 3 -19.36 1.40 19.78
N LEU A 4 -18.53 1.75 18.80
CA LEU A 4 -17.11 1.39 18.81
C LEU A 4 -16.37 1.97 20.01
N ARG A 5 -16.68 3.21 20.40
CA ARG A 5 -16.10 3.81 21.62
C ARG A 5 -16.40 2.97 22.86
N GLN A 6 -17.64 2.49 23.00
CA GLN A 6 -18.03 1.64 24.13
C GLN A 6 -17.26 0.31 24.16
N ILE A 7 -17.03 -0.28 22.99
CA ILE A 7 -16.22 -1.50 22.83
C ILE A 7 -14.77 -1.24 23.29
N ILE A 8 -14.16 -0.14 22.82
CA ILE A 8 -12.79 0.23 23.18
C ILE A 8 -12.70 0.51 24.70
N GLU A 9 -13.63 1.28 25.27
CA GLU A 9 -13.68 1.56 26.70
C GLU A 9 -13.90 0.28 27.53
N HIS A 10 -14.63 -0.68 27.02
CA HIS A 10 -14.81 -1.99 27.67
C HIS A 10 -13.50 -2.79 27.66
N GLU A 11 -12.80 -2.87 26.52
CA GLU A 11 -11.50 -3.55 26.42
C GLU A 11 -10.47 -2.92 27.39
N ILE A 12 -10.44 -1.58 27.48
CA ILE A 12 -9.56 -0.87 28.42
C ILE A 12 -9.91 -1.19 29.88
N ARG A 13 -11.19 -1.27 30.24
CA ARG A 13 -11.60 -1.63 31.62
C ARG A 13 -11.21 -3.04 32.00
N GLU A 14 -11.31 -3.99 31.07
CA GLU A 14 -11.00 -5.39 31.32
C GLU A 14 -9.49 -5.69 31.36
N ARG A 15 -8.71 -5.01 30.52
CA ARG A 15 -7.30 -5.35 30.28
C ARG A 15 -6.30 -4.26 30.68
N GLY A 16 -6.79 -3.10 31.12
CA GLY A 16 -5.96 -1.91 31.29
C GLY A 16 -5.71 -1.14 30.00
N PRO A 17 -4.90 -0.08 30.04
CA PRO A 17 -4.59 0.74 28.88
C PRO A 17 -4.05 -0.07 27.71
N ILE A 18 -4.63 0.12 26.52
CA ILE A 18 -4.29 -0.63 25.29
C ILE A 18 -3.19 0.06 24.48
N PRO A 19 -2.37 -0.68 23.70
CA PRO A 19 -1.41 -0.12 22.74
C PRO A 19 -2.10 0.80 21.72
N PHE A 20 -1.37 1.82 21.22
CA PHE A 20 -1.91 2.67 20.16
C PHE A 20 -2.20 1.87 18.89
N SER A 21 -1.35 0.88 18.54
CA SER A 21 -1.61 -0.05 17.44
C SER A 21 -2.95 -0.77 17.59
N ARG A 22 -3.30 -1.23 18.81
CA ARG A 22 -4.59 -1.88 19.05
C ARG A 22 -5.76 -0.90 18.92
N TYR A 23 -5.59 0.34 19.40
CA TYR A 23 -6.58 1.40 19.20
C TYR A 23 -6.82 1.68 17.71
N MET A 24 -5.74 1.87 16.95
CA MET A 24 -5.79 2.09 15.49
C MET A 24 -6.43 0.91 14.77
N GLU A 25 -6.08 -0.33 15.14
CA GLU A 25 -6.68 -1.54 14.59
C GLU A 25 -8.20 -1.57 14.78
N LEU A 26 -8.67 -1.28 15.98
CA LEU A 26 -10.12 -1.22 16.27
C LEU A 26 -10.82 -0.11 15.48
N CYS A 27 -10.20 1.07 15.41
CA CYS A 27 -10.76 2.21 14.66
C CYS A 27 -10.88 1.94 13.16
N LEU A 28 -9.89 1.29 12.56
CA LEU A 28 -9.85 1.07 11.11
C LEU A 28 -10.52 -0.25 10.69
N TYR A 29 -10.28 -1.33 11.42
CA TYR A 29 -10.54 -2.69 10.97
C TYR A 29 -11.54 -3.49 11.79
N HIS A 30 -12.22 -2.87 12.78
CA HIS A 30 -13.30 -3.58 13.47
C HIS A 30 -14.33 -4.07 12.43
N PRO A 31 -14.75 -5.37 12.47
CA PRO A 31 -15.51 -6.00 11.39
C PRO A 31 -16.79 -5.28 10.97
N GLU A 32 -17.48 -4.62 11.89
CA GLU A 32 -18.75 -3.92 11.63
C GLU A 32 -18.65 -2.40 11.80
N LEU A 33 -17.78 -1.93 12.71
CA LEU A 33 -17.75 -0.55 13.17
C LEU A 33 -16.47 0.20 12.78
N GLY A 34 -15.50 -0.49 12.20
CA GLY A 34 -14.25 0.09 11.72
C GLY A 34 -14.45 0.95 10.48
N TYR A 35 -13.57 1.91 10.28
CA TYR A 35 -13.63 2.86 9.18
C TYR A 35 -13.78 2.17 7.81
N TYR A 36 -12.94 1.16 7.52
CA TYR A 36 -12.99 0.42 6.25
C TYR A 36 -14.16 -0.57 6.14
N SER A 37 -14.85 -0.87 7.26
CA SER A 37 -16.01 -1.75 7.25
C SER A 37 -17.32 -0.98 7.06
N ARG A 38 -17.46 0.19 7.71
CA ARG A 38 -18.69 1.00 7.68
C ARG A 38 -18.84 1.80 6.39
N ASN A 39 -17.74 2.26 5.83
CA ASN A 39 -17.73 3.38 4.89
C ASN A 39 -17.27 2.99 3.48
N ALA A 40 -17.63 1.80 3.03
CA ALA A 40 -17.41 1.44 1.62
C ALA A 40 -17.97 2.50 0.63
N ALA A 41 -18.87 3.39 1.08
CA ALA A 41 -19.41 4.51 0.30
C ALA A 41 -18.50 5.77 0.31
N GLN A 42 -17.55 5.88 1.23
CA GLN A 42 -16.73 7.10 1.44
C GLN A 42 -15.46 7.18 0.58
N PHE A 43 -15.19 6.17 -0.24
CA PHE A 43 -14.08 6.22 -1.20
C PHE A 43 -14.48 7.04 -2.45
N GLY A 44 -13.56 7.90 -2.93
CA GLY A 44 -13.72 8.71 -4.15
C GLY A 44 -14.19 10.14 -3.89
N LYS A 45 -14.66 10.82 -4.95
CA LYS A 45 -14.99 12.28 -4.93
C LYS A 45 -15.96 12.75 -3.84
N ALA A 46 -16.74 11.85 -3.27
CA ALA A 46 -17.65 12.11 -2.17
C ALA A 46 -17.12 11.60 -0.81
N GLY A 47 -15.95 10.97 -0.78
CA GLY A 47 -15.34 10.36 0.41
C GLY A 47 -14.15 11.13 0.96
N ASP A 48 -13.62 10.70 2.09
CA ASP A 48 -12.58 11.38 2.84
C ASP A 48 -11.20 11.34 2.14
N PHE A 49 -11.00 10.43 1.19
CA PHE A 49 -9.69 10.16 0.57
C PHE A 49 -9.74 10.09 -0.96
N TYR A 50 -8.69 10.64 -1.57
CA TYR A 50 -8.33 10.45 -2.97
C TYR A 50 -7.03 9.66 -3.03
N THR A 51 -7.09 8.37 -3.40
CA THR A 51 -5.90 7.58 -3.71
C THR A 51 -5.45 7.82 -5.15
N SER A 52 -4.19 7.46 -5.47
CA SER A 52 -3.66 7.49 -6.84
C SER A 52 -4.56 6.74 -7.82
N SER A 53 -5.18 5.64 -7.39
CA SER A 53 -6.10 4.82 -8.17
C SER A 53 -7.49 5.45 -8.32
N ASP A 54 -7.95 6.25 -7.37
CA ASP A 54 -9.22 6.97 -7.47
C ASP A 54 -9.14 8.15 -8.42
N VAL A 55 -7.92 8.65 -8.65
CA VAL A 55 -7.71 9.82 -9.48
C VAL A 55 -7.90 9.45 -10.94
N HIS A 56 -7.39 8.32 -11.44
CA HIS A 56 -7.53 8.00 -12.87
C HIS A 56 -6.99 6.66 -13.33
N ALA A 57 -7.66 6.13 -14.37
CA ALA A 57 -7.21 5.06 -15.24
C ALA A 57 -5.78 5.21 -15.78
N VAL A 58 -5.24 6.44 -15.85
CA VAL A 58 -3.86 6.72 -16.27
C VAL A 58 -2.84 6.02 -15.37
N PHE A 59 -3.05 6.02 -14.06
CA PHE A 59 -2.16 5.33 -13.11
C PHE A 59 -2.14 3.81 -13.37
N GLY A 60 -3.32 3.19 -13.45
CA GLY A 60 -3.43 1.76 -13.76
C GLY A 60 -2.84 1.38 -15.12
N ARG A 61 -3.00 2.23 -16.16
CA ARG A 61 -2.43 2.02 -17.50
C ARG A 61 -0.89 2.05 -17.48
N LEU A 62 -0.29 3.00 -16.78
CA LEU A 62 1.16 3.08 -16.64
C LEU A 62 1.70 1.86 -15.88
N LEU A 63 1.05 1.46 -14.79
CA LEU A 63 1.44 0.28 -14.03
C LEU A 63 1.23 -1.02 -14.82
N ALA A 64 0.18 -1.13 -15.64
CA ALA A 64 -0.02 -2.27 -16.52
C ALA A 64 1.16 -2.47 -17.48
N ARG A 65 1.72 -1.38 -18.03
CA ARG A 65 2.97 -1.42 -18.83
C ARG A 65 4.15 -1.92 -18.01
N GLN A 66 4.30 -1.40 -16.78
CA GLN A 66 5.40 -1.82 -15.92
C GLN A 66 5.28 -3.30 -15.54
N PHE A 67 4.08 -3.81 -15.32
CA PHE A 67 3.85 -5.23 -15.03
C PHE A 67 4.13 -6.12 -16.26
N ASP A 68 3.80 -5.68 -17.47
CA ASP A 68 4.19 -6.37 -18.70
C ASP A 68 5.72 -6.41 -18.86
N GLU A 69 6.43 -5.31 -18.59
CA GLU A 69 7.89 -5.30 -18.58
C GLU A 69 8.49 -6.25 -17.54
N MET A 70 7.91 -6.29 -16.33
CA MET A 70 8.31 -7.21 -15.27
C MET A 70 8.06 -8.67 -15.68
N TRP A 71 6.91 -8.99 -16.28
CA TRP A 71 6.61 -10.31 -16.82
C TRP A 71 7.64 -10.75 -17.88
N ARG A 72 8.03 -9.84 -18.79
CA ARG A 72 9.09 -10.13 -19.77
C ARG A 72 10.45 -10.32 -19.11
N ALA A 73 10.78 -9.54 -18.08
CA ALA A 73 12.02 -9.70 -17.33
C ALA A 73 12.10 -11.07 -16.62
N LEU A 74 10.93 -11.61 -16.21
CA LEU A 74 10.79 -12.97 -15.66
C LEU A 74 10.91 -14.08 -16.73
N GLY A 75 11.07 -13.72 -18.01
CA GLY A 75 11.18 -14.68 -19.11
C GLY A 75 9.84 -15.02 -19.76
N SER A 76 8.83 -14.21 -19.58
CA SER A 76 7.46 -14.39 -20.12
C SER A 76 6.85 -15.74 -19.77
N PRO A 77 6.77 -16.10 -18.48
CA PRO A 77 6.20 -17.37 -18.05
C PRO A 77 4.76 -17.54 -18.54
N GLU A 78 4.31 -18.78 -18.73
CA GLU A 78 2.94 -19.08 -19.16
C GLU A 78 1.89 -18.67 -18.12
N GLN A 79 2.29 -18.60 -16.86
CA GLN A 79 1.45 -18.13 -15.77
C GLN A 79 2.22 -17.14 -14.89
N ILE A 80 1.56 -16.05 -14.53
CA ILE A 80 2.05 -15.04 -13.58
C ILE A 80 0.92 -14.57 -12.69
N VAL A 81 1.21 -14.42 -11.41
CA VAL A 81 0.29 -13.86 -10.43
C VAL A 81 0.63 -12.39 -10.18
N VAL A 82 -0.36 -11.50 -10.32
CA VAL A 82 -0.29 -10.16 -9.71
C VAL A 82 -1.16 -10.19 -8.45
N LYS A 83 -0.55 -9.96 -7.30
CA LYS A 83 -1.21 -9.93 -5.99
C LYS A 83 -1.29 -8.51 -5.49
N GLU A 84 -2.48 -7.91 -5.48
CA GLU A 84 -2.74 -6.58 -4.97
C GLU A 84 -3.19 -6.63 -3.50
N LEU A 85 -2.51 -5.86 -2.65
CA LEU A 85 -2.84 -5.70 -1.24
C LEU A 85 -3.68 -4.44 -1.05
N GLY A 86 -4.83 -4.57 -0.39
CA GLY A 86 -5.73 -3.46 -0.14
C GLY A 86 -6.30 -2.83 -1.42
N PRO A 87 -6.98 -3.60 -2.29
CA PRO A 87 -7.46 -3.11 -3.60
C PRO A 87 -8.59 -2.06 -3.50
N GLY A 88 -9.01 -1.69 -2.29
CA GLY A 88 -10.06 -0.70 -2.06
C GLY A 88 -11.35 -1.04 -2.80
N ARG A 89 -11.73 -0.25 -3.81
CA ARG A 89 -12.91 -0.51 -4.66
C ARG A 89 -12.63 -1.36 -5.90
N GLY A 90 -11.38 -1.79 -6.10
CA GLY A 90 -10.97 -2.59 -7.25
C GLY A 90 -10.78 -1.79 -8.55
N LEU A 91 -10.74 -0.45 -8.49
CA LEU A 91 -10.60 0.39 -9.70
C LEU A 91 -9.22 0.25 -10.35
N PHE A 92 -8.17 0.20 -9.53
CA PHE A 92 -6.82 -0.04 -10.05
C PHE A 92 -6.72 -1.40 -10.76
N ALA A 93 -7.21 -2.46 -10.12
CA ALA A 93 -7.27 -3.79 -10.74
C ALA A 93 -8.04 -3.77 -12.07
N GLN A 94 -9.19 -3.06 -12.12
CA GLN A 94 -9.97 -2.90 -13.35
C GLN A 94 -9.14 -2.24 -14.47
N ASP A 95 -8.51 -1.11 -14.15
CA ASP A 95 -7.71 -0.34 -15.13
C ASP A 95 -6.52 -1.15 -15.65
N VAL A 96 -5.80 -1.86 -14.75
CA VAL A 96 -4.69 -2.74 -15.13
C VAL A 96 -5.17 -3.87 -16.02
N LEU A 97 -6.26 -4.55 -15.67
CA LEU A 97 -6.80 -5.67 -16.44
C LEU A 97 -7.32 -5.24 -17.80
N ASP A 98 -8.10 -4.16 -17.85
CA ASP A 98 -8.66 -3.65 -19.10
C ASP A 98 -7.58 -3.14 -20.06
N TRP A 99 -6.55 -2.46 -19.51
CA TRP A 99 -5.44 -1.99 -20.32
C TRP A 99 -4.54 -3.13 -20.79
N SER A 100 -4.28 -4.13 -19.93
CA SER A 100 -3.49 -5.31 -20.29
C SER A 100 -4.16 -6.14 -21.37
N GLU A 101 -5.48 -6.35 -21.31
CA GLU A 101 -6.25 -7.03 -22.36
C GLU A 101 -6.12 -6.34 -23.70
N LYS A 102 -6.16 -5.00 -23.71
CA LYS A 102 -6.09 -4.17 -24.90
C LYS A 102 -4.68 -4.09 -25.50
N LYS A 103 -3.65 -3.95 -24.66
CA LYS A 103 -2.30 -3.57 -25.09
C LYS A 103 -1.24 -4.65 -24.94
N PHE A 104 -1.39 -5.53 -24.00
CA PHE A 104 -0.43 -6.56 -23.62
C PHE A 104 -1.06 -7.96 -23.62
N PRO A 105 -1.61 -8.43 -24.76
CA PRO A 105 -2.41 -9.66 -24.78
C PRO A 105 -1.63 -10.90 -24.32
N GLY A 106 -0.31 -10.96 -24.53
CA GLY A 106 0.55 -12.04 -24.03
C GLY A 106 0.61 -12.05 -22.50
N PHE A 107 0.89 -10.90 -21.90
CA PHE A 107 0.86 -10.73 -20.45
C PHE A 107 -0.54 -11.00 -19.89
N PHE A 108 -1.57 -10.42 -20.49
CA PHE A 108 -2.95 -10.65 -20.05
C PHE A 108 -3.34 -12.13 -20.13
N GLY A 109 -2.91 -12.86 -21.16
CA GLY A 109 -3.14 -14.30 -21.28
C GLY A 109 -2.58 -15.07 -20.09
N ALA A 110 -1.32 -14.77 -19.73
CA ALA A 110 -0.61 -15.40 -18.62
C ALA A 110 -1.08 -14.96 -17.22
N LEU A 111 -1.69 -13.78 -17.10
CA LEU A 111 -2.02 -13.13 -15.83
C LEU A 111 -3.18 -13.81 -15.08
N GLN A 112 -2.96 -14.09 -13.79
CA GLN A 112 -4.01 -14.23 -12.79
C GLN A 112 -3.89 -13.08 -11.78
N TYR A 113 -4.99 -12.35 -11.55
CA TYR A 113 -5.01 -11.20 -10.64
C TYR A 113 -5.63 -11.61 -9.29
N GLN A 114 -4.85 -11.49 -8.21
CA GLN A 114 -5.27 -11.83 -6.86
C GLN A 114 -5.52 -10.58 -6.04
N LEU A 115 -6.69 -10.51 -5.42
CA LEU A 115 -7.17 -9.39 -4.61
C LEU A 115 -7.13 -9.78 -3.14
N VAL A 116 -6.25 -9.14 -2.36
CA VAL A 116 -6.10 -9.38 -0.92
C VAL A 116 -6.87 -8.31 -0.17
N GLU A 117 -8.10 -8.61 0.21
CA GLU A 117 -9.01 -7.73 0.94
C GLU A 117 -9.68 -8.48 2.09
N GLN A 118 -9.69 -7.91 3.29
CA GLN A 118 -10.29 -8.52 4.49
C GLN A 118 -11.71 -8.00 4.76
N SER A 119 -12.01 -6.76 4.39
CA SER A 119 -13.32 -6.15 4.62
C SER A 119 -14.39 -6.78 3.74
N PRO A 120 -15.44 -7.41 4.32
CA PRO A 120 -16.55 -7.96 3.54
C PRO A 120 -17.25 -6.93 2.67
N SER A 121 -17.44 -5.71 3.17
CA SER A 121 -18.11 -4.63 2.45
C SER A 121 -17.28 -4.13 1.25
N LEU A 122 -15.95 -4.07 1.36
CA LEU A 122 -15.08 -3.77 0.24
C LEU A 122 -15.05 -4.91 -0.77
N ARG A 123 -15.04 -6.18 -0.33
CA ARG A 123 -15.14 -7.34 -1.24
C ARG A 123 -16.42 -7.31 -2.09
N GLU A 124 -17.55 -6.93 -1.51
CA GLU A 124 -18.80 -6.75 -2.27
C GLU A 124 -18.67 -5.65 -3.33
N ARG A 125 -18.02 -4.54 -3.00
CA ARG A 125 -17.78 -3.46 -3.97
C ARG A 125 -16.82 -3.86 -5.08
N ILE A 126 -15.74 -4.53 -4.73
CA ILE A 126 -14.80 -5.12 -5.70
C ILE A 126 -15.55 -6.08 -6.63
N ALA A 127 -16.44 -6.91 -6.08
CA ALA A 127 -17.25 -7.83 -6.88
C ALA A 127 -18.16 -7.09 -7.88
N GLN A 128 -18.71 -5.93 -7.51
CA GLN A 128 -19.46 -5.09 -8.44
C GLN A 128 -18.58 -4.49 -9.54
N THR A 129 -17.38 -3.98 -9.15
CA THR A 129 -16.42 -3.37 -10.09
C THR A 129 -15.84 -4.39 -11.07
N LEU A 130 -15.47 -5.58 -10.58
CA LEU A 130 -14.74 -6.61 -11.32
C LEU A 130 -15.60 -7.82 -11.69
N ASN A 131 -16.93 -7.72 -11.70
CA ASN A 131 -17.84 -8.84 -11.89
C ASN A 131 -17.41 -9.77 -13.04
N ARG A 132 -17.25 -9.23 -14.25
CA ARG A 132 -16.82 -9.99 -15.44
C ARG A 132 -15.46 -10.70 -15.23
N ARG A 133 -14.52 -10.08 -14.52
CA ARG A 133 -13.18 -10.60 -14.28
C ARG A 133 -13.18 -11.72 -13.24
N LEU A 134 -14.04 -11.62 -12.24
CA LEU A 134 -14.25 -12.65 -11.22
C LEU A 134 -14.98 -13.85 -11.81
N GLU A 135 -16.06 -13.64 -12.58
CA GLU A 135 -16.80 -14.72 -13.25
C GLU A 135 -15.93 -15.53 -14.24
N SER A 136 -15.02 -14.85 -14.94
CA SER A 136 -14.09 -15.53 -15.87
C SER A 136 -12.90 -16.19 -15.17
N GLY A 137 -12.73 -16.04 -13.85
CA GLY A 137 -11.58 -16.53 -13.11
C GLY A 137 -10.29 -15.74 -13.36
N LYS A 138 -10.35 -14.63 -14.13
CA LYS A 138 -9.17 -13.77 -14.39
C LYS A 138 -8.75 -13.01 -13.13
N SER A 139 -9.70 -12.67 -12.26
CA SER A 139 -9.44 -12.18 -10.90
C SER A 139 -10.00 -13.14 -9.88
N VAL A 140 -9.36 -13.23 -8.71
CA VAL A 140 -9.83 -14.05 -7.59
C VAL A 140 -9.52 -13.33 -6.27
N PHE A 141 -10.35 -13.54 -5.26
CA PHE A 141 -10.00 -13.15 -3.90
C PHE A 141 -9.00 -14.13 -3.30
N SER A 142 -7.99 -13.62 -2.63
CA SER A 142 -6.97 -14.38 -1.93
C SER A 142 -6.97 -14.04 -0.45
N ASP A 143 -6.68 -15.04 0.39
CA ASP A 143 -6.44 -14.81 1.82
C ASP A 143 -4.98 -14.30 1.98
N PRO A 144 -4.74 -13.26 2.80
CA PRO A 144 -3.39 -12.78 3.12
C PRO A 144 -2.46 -13.88 3.68
N LYS A 145 -3.04 -14.85 4.37
CA LYS A 145 -2.31 -15.98 5.00
C LYS A 145 -2.22 -17.21 4.12
N SER A 146 -2.98 -17.25 3.01
CA SER A 146 -2.95 -18.39 2.11
C SER A 146 -1.62 -18.45 1.37
N PRO A 147 -0.93 -19.58 1.36
CA PRO A 147 0.15 -19.79 0.40
C PRO A 147 -0.43 -19.61 -1.02
N LEU A 148 0.41 -19.22 -1.97
CA LEU A 148 0.02 -19.24 -3.39
C LEU A 148 -0.67 -20.56 -3.68
N PRO A 149 -1.81 -20.62 -4.41
CA PRO A 149 -2.43 -21.88 -4.76
C PRO A 149 -1.37 -22.74 -5.44
N ALA A 150 -1.05 -23.88 -4.83
CA ALA A 150 -0.28 -24.90 -5.52
C ALA A 150 -1.10 -25.25 -6.77
N ASN A 151 -0.57 -24.95 -7.95
CA ASN A 151 -1.21 -25.34 -9.19
C ASN A 151 -1.47 -26.84 -9.11
N SER A 152 -2.69 -27.25 -9.41
CA SER A 152 -3.08 -28.65 -9.50
C SER A 152 -2.10 -29.38 -10.42
N ALA A 153 -1.27 -30.24 -9.83
CA ALA A 153 -0.16 -30.91 -10.46
C ALA A 153 -0.53 -31.56 -11.80
N GLY A 154 -0.09 -30.94 -12.87
CA GLY A 154 0.21 -31.60 -14.13
C GLY A 154 1.67 -32.09 -14.05
N ASN A 155 1.93 -33.35 -14.35
CA ASN A 155 3.23 -33.98 -14.32
C ASN A 155 4.34 -33.19 -15.04
N GLY A 156 5.32 -32.68 -14.33
CA GLY A 156 6.56 -32.14 -14.90
C GLY A 156 7.08 -30.93 -14.15
N ALA A 157 8.34 -30.87 -13.86
CA ALA A 157 9.20 -29.79 -13.33
C ALA A 157 8.59 -28.80 -12.29
N PRO A 158 9.34 -28.34 -11.29
CA PRO A 158 8.85 -27.33 -10.33
C PRO A 158 8.52 -26.05 -11.09
N GLU A 159 7.23 -25.74 -11.26
CA GLU A 159 6.76 -24.47 -11.77
C GLU A 159 7.14 -23.39 -10.73
N THR A 160 8.09 -22.55 -11.10
CA THR A 160 8.44 -21.37 -10.32
C THR A 160 7.25 -20.40 -10.41
N ASP A 161 6.53 -20.24 -9.29
CA ASP A 161 5.40 -19.31 -9.21
C ASP A 161 5.89 -17.87 -9.39
N ALA A 162 5.91 -17.40 -10.64
CA ALA A 162 6.26 -16.03 -10.98
C ALA A 162 5.20 -15.09 -10.40
N THR A 163 5.61 -14.16 -9.53
CA THR A 163 4.69 -13.31 -8.79
C THR A 163 5.11 -11.85 -8.80
N ILE A 164 4.14 -10.94 -8.97
CA ILE A 164 4.28 -9.51 -8.68
C ILE A 164 3.37 -9.19 -7.51
N VAL A 165 3.94 -8.80 -6.37
CA VAL A 165 3.19 -8.25 -5.24
C VAL A 165 3.11 -6.75 -5.42
N PHE A 166 1.91 -6.19 -5.36
CA PHE A 166 1.66 -4.76 -5.49
C PHE A 166 0.89 -4.23 -4.28
N ALA A 167 1.32 -3.09 -3.75
CA ALA A 167 0.65 -2.36 -2.70
C ALA A 167 0.72 -0.85 -3.00
N ASN A 168 -0.43 -0.18 -2.98
CA ASN A 168 -0.53 1.26 -3.13
C ASN A 168 -1.39 1.84 -2.01
N GLU A 169 -0.83 2.77 -1.23
CA GLU A 169 -1.52 3.35 -0.06
C GLU A 169 -2.12 2.25 0.82
N PHE A 170 -1.26 1.34 1.27
CA PHE A 170 -1.64 0.19 2.07
C PHE A 170 -0.89 0.16 3.42
N PHE A 171 0.40 0.48 3.41
CA PHE A 171 1.23 0.39 4.59
C PHE A 171 1.02 1.55 5.55
N ASP A 172 0.59 2.71 5.06
CA ASP A 172 0.24 3.90 5.85
C ASP A 172 -0.94 3.67 6.80
N ALA A 173 -1.85 2.77 6.42
CA ALA A 173 -3.04 2.41 7.20
C ALA A 173 -2.79 1.23 8.17
N LEU A 174 -1.63 0.59 8.14
CA LEU A 174 -1.33 -0.50 9.08
C LEU A 174 -1.09 0.04 10.49
N PRO A 175 -1.62 -0.64 11.53
CA PRO A 175 -1.44 -0.24 12.92
C PRO A 175 0.03 -0.06 13.31
N VAL A 176 0.33 1.07 13.99
CA VAL A 176 1.66 1.43 14.46
C VAL A 176 1.68 1.60 15.98
N GLU A 177 2.82 1.33 16.61
CA GLU A 177 3.09 1.83 17.95
C GLU A 177 3.62 3.27 17.87
N ILE A 178 3.42 4.04 18.93
CA ILE A 178 4.00 5.38 19.06
C ILE A 178 4.94 5.38 20.27
N VAL A 179 6.17 5.81 20.05
CA VAL A 179 7.21 5.91 21.08
C VAL A 179 7.62 7.36 21.27
N SER A 180 7.90 7.76 22.51
CA SER A 180 8.45 9.04 22.92
C SER A 180 9.59 8.84 23.91
N ALA A 181 10.24 9.92 24.35
CA ALA A 181 11.22 9.85 25.46
C ALA A 181 10.64 9.28 26.77
N LYS A 182 9.28 9.26 26.90
CA LYS A 182 8.57 8.67 28.06
C LYS A 182 8.30 7.17 27.93
N GLY A 183 8.64 6.57 26.78
CA GLY A 183 8.34 5.17 26.44
C GLY A 183 7.24 5.04 25.38
N SER A 184 6.51 3.95 25.41
CA SER A 184 5.48 3.60 24.42
C SER A 184 4.10 4.07 24.86
N LEU A 185 3.35 4.61 23.92
CA LEU A 185 2.01 5.16 24.11
C LEU A 185 1.00 4.04 24.41
N ARG A 186 0.19 4.28 25.42
CA ARG A 186 -1.02 3.48 25.71
C ARG A 186 -2.23 4.39 25.81
N ILE A 187 -3.36 3.90 25.35
CA ILE A 187 -4.64 4.58 25.41
C ILE A 187 -5.45 4.08 26.57
N ASP A 188 -5.78 4.97 27.47
CA ASP A 188 -6.64 4.76 28.63
C ASP A 188 -7.99 5.49 28.43
N ALA A 189 -8.98 5.20 29.28
CA ALA A 189 -10.29 5.85 29.26
C ALA A 189 -10.61 6.44 30.66
N ARG A 190 -10.77 7.77 30.74
CA ARG A 190 -11.10 8.49 31.97
C ARG A 190 -12.17 9.53 31.67
N ASP A 191 -13.18 9.61 32.52
CA ASP A 191 -14.27 10.59 32.43
C ASP A 191 -14.91 10.67 31.01
N GLY A 192 -15.10 9.51 30.36
CA GLY A 192 -15.66 9.40 29.02
C GLY A 192 -14.77 9.95 27.90
N ARG A 193 -13.46 10.10 28.15
CA ARG A 193 -12.47 10.53 27.16
C ARG A 193 -11.33 9.54 27.09
N PHE A 194 -10.78 9.36 25.88
CA PHE A 194 -9.51 8.67 25.73
C PHE A 194 -8.37 9.59 26.17
N VAL A 195 -7.46 9.05 26.96
CA VAL A 195 -6.30 9.74 27.50
C VAL A 195 -5.04 8.93 27.23
N GLU A 196 -3.96 9.63 27.01
CA GLU A 196 -2.65 9.03 26.77
C GLU A 196 -1.94 8.68 28.08
N SER A 197 -1.37 7.52 28.15
CA SER A 197 -0.46 7.08 29.19
C SER A 197 0.79 6.45 28.57
N TRP A 198 1.86 6.31 29.33
CA TRP A 198 3.16 5.87 28.80
C TRP A 198 3.68 4.72 29.67
N VAL A 199 4.25 3.72 29.01
CA VAL A 199 4.91 2.58 29.65
C VAL A 199 6.32 2.41 29.07
N ALA A 200 7.18 1.65 29.74
CA ALA A 200 8.49 1.35 29.18
C ALA A 200 8.34 0.71 27.79
N SER A 201 9.17 1.15 26.82
CA SER A 201 9.18 0.57 25.48
C SER A 201 9.65 -0.88 25.52
N SER A 202 9.07 -1.70 24.67
CA SER A 202 9.47 -3.10 24.52
C SER A 202 10.85 -3.24 23.86
N PRO A 203 11.53 -4.38 24.04
CA PRO A 203 12.80 -4.65 23.33
C PRO A 203 12.66 -4.56 21.82
N GLU A 204 11.52 -4.99 21.25
CA GLU A 204 11.25 -4.95 19.81
C GLU A 204 11.10 -3.49 19.29
N GLU A 205 10.43 -2.64 20.05
CA GLU A 205 10.33 -1.21 19.72
C GLU A 205 11.69 -0.52 19.79
N LEU A 206 12.50 -0.81 20.81
CA LEU A 206 13.84 -0.24 20.93
C LEU A 206 14.76 -0.73 19.81
N GLU A 207 14.74 -2.03 19.48
CA GLU A 207 15.49 -2.58 18.34
C GLU A 207 15.07 -1.93 17.01
N PHE A 208 13.78 -1.66 16.84
CA PHE A 208 13.28 -0.95 15.65
C PHE A 208 13.85 0.46 15.57
N LEU A 209 13.85 1.22 16.66
CA LEU A 209 14.41 2.58 16.70
C LEU A 209 15.90 2.58 16.38
N ASP A 210 16.67 1.66 16.97
CA ASP A 210 18.09 1.52 16.75
C ASP A 210 18.43 1.26 15.26
N ARG A 211 17.67 0.37 14.63
CA ARG A 211 17.99 -0.11 13.28
C ARG A 211 17.41 0.71 12.16
N TYR A 212 16.17 1.17 12.31
CA TYR A 212 15.37 1.67 11.18
C TYR A 212 14.87 3.10 11.37
N SER A 213 14.98 3.66 12.57
CA SER A 213 14.41 4.94 12.92
C SER A 213 15.38 5.77 13.76
N ILE A 214 14.84 6.61 14.63
CA ILE A 214 15.59 7.44 15.59
C ILE A 214 14.99 7.26 16.97
N HIS A 215 15.76 7.54 18.02
CA HIS A 215 15.22 7.70 19.37
C HIS A 215 14.61 9.11 19.50
N PRO A 216 13.33 9.22 19.88
CA PRO A 216 12.68 10.53 20.04
C PRO A 216 13.26 11.31 21.22
N GLU A 217 13.48 12.60 21.01
CA GLU A 217 13.82 13.53 22.06
C GLU A 217 12.60 13.95 22.90
N GLU A 218 12.80 14.75 23.95
CA GLU A 218 11.70 15.23 24.79
C GLU A 218 10.70 16.07 23.94
N GLY A 219 9.42 15.68 24.01
CA GLY A 219 8.35 16.30 23.23
C GLY A 219 8.15 15.70 21.83
N GLU A 220 9.04 14.85 21.37
CA GLU A 220 8.91 14.15 20.08
C GLU A 220 8.15 12.83 20.21
N ARG A 221 7.61 12.40 19.07
CA ARG A 221 6.97 11.09 18.88
C ARG A 221 7.49 10.45 17.60
N VAL A 222 7.64 9.15 17.61
CA VAL A 222 8.07 8.35 16.46
C VAL A 222 7.17 7.13 16.34
N GLU A 223 6.73 6.84 15.14
CA GLU A 223 5.94 5.67 14.81
C GLU A 223 6.84 4.43 14.61
N VAL A 224 6.39 3.29 15.14
CA VAL A 224 7.07 1.99 15.07
C VAL A 224 6.13 0.97 14.40
N PRO A 225 6.18 0.81 13.05
CA PRO A 225 5.28 -0.01 12.27
C PRO A 225 5.70 -1.49 12.24
N LEU A 226 5.65 -2.21 13.36
CA LEU A 226 6.03 -3.62 13.44
C LEU A 226 5.16 -4.52 12.54
N GLN A 227 3.88 -4.18 12.38
CA GLN A 227 2.96 -4.93 11.51
C GLN A 227 3.37 -4.84 10.03
N GLY A 228 3.90 -3.71 9.57
CA GLY A 228 4.38 -3.57 8.19
C GLY A 228 5.46 -4.59 7.83
N GLN A 229 6.42 -4.83 8.73
CA GLN A 229 7.45 -5.85 8.53
C GLN A 229 6.88 -7.27 8.49
N THR A 230 5.87 -7.55 9.30
CA THR A 230 5.17 -8.83 9.33
C THR A 230 4.41 -9.07 8.02
N GLN A 231 3.73 -8.05 7.50
CA GLN A 231 3.03 -8.13 6.21
C GLN A 231 3.97 -8.46 5.05
N ILE A 232 5.09 -7.75 4.93
CA ILE A 232 6.13 -8.07 3.93
C ILE A 232 6.52 -9.55 4.01
N SER A 233 6.80 -10.04 5.22
CA SER A 233 7.19 -11.44 5.42
C SER A 233 6.10 -12.44 5.02
N GLY A 234 4.82 -12.08 5.14
CA GLY A 234 3.68 -12.89 4.76
C GLY A 234 3.48 -13.00 3.25
N VAL A 235 3.66 -11.89 2.52
CA VAL A 235 3.31 -11.78 1.09
C VAL A 235 4.46 -12.12 0.14
N THR A 236 5.71 -12.16 0.62
CA THR A 236 6.91 -12.41 -0.19
C THR A 236 7.33 -13.89 -0.24
N ARG A 237 6.35 -14.81 -0.18
CA ARG A 237 6.59 -16.28 -0.22
C ARG A 237 6.57 -16.81 -1.65
N PHE A 238 7.34 -16.22 -2.54
CA PHE A 238 7.53 -16.67 -3.91
C PHE A 238 9.02 -16.89 -4.18
N ASP A 239 9.35 -17.67 -5.19
CA ASP A 239 10.74 -18.00 -5.55
C ASP A 239 11.29 -17.04 -6.60
N CYS A 240 10.45 -16.54 -7.50
CA CYS A 240 10.82 -15.62 -8.55
C CYS A 240 9.76 -14.53 -8.71
N GLY A 241 10.17 -13.25 -8.74
CA GLY A 241 9.18 -12.20 -8.88
C GLY A 241 9.62 -10.83 -8.38
N PHE A 242 8.64 -9.95 -8.29
CA PHE A 242 8.79 -8.56 -7.84
C PHE A 242 7.85 -8.23 -6.67
N MET A 243 8.26 -7.26 -5.88
CA MET A 243 7.42 -6.52 -4.96
C MET A 243 7.51 -5.04 -5.30
N VAL A 244 6.36 -4.40 -5.46
CA VAL A 244 6.24 -2.96 -5.71
C VAL A 244 5.35 -2.36 -4.65
N VAL A 245 5.89 -1.43 -3.87
CA VAL A 245 5.15 -0.68 -2.84
C VAL A 245 5.20 0.79 -3.21
N ILE A 246 4.03 1.42 -3.31
CA ILE A 246 3.88 2.86 -3.56
C ILE A 246 3.12 3.43 -2.36
N ASP A 247 3.76 4.32 -1.63
CA ASP A 247 3.17 4.92 -0.43
C ASP A 247 3.85 6.25 -0.09
N TYR A 248 3.22 7.09 0.71
CA TYR A 248 3.88 8.24 1.25
C TYR A 248 4.66 7.89 2.52
N GLY A 249 5.84 8.44 2.66
CA GLY A 249 6.71 8.05 3.76
C GLY A 249 8.10 8.63 3.67
N TYR A 250 9.03 7.97 4.34
CA TYR A 250 10.37 8.47 4.54
C TYR A 250 11.41 7.34 4.68
N THR A 251 12.66 7.73 4.53
CA THR A 251 13.83 6.93 4.91
C THR A 251 14.37 7.38 6.28
N ARG A 252 15.16 6.52 6.93
CA ARG A 252 15.85 6.89 8.16
C ARG A 252 16.73 8.14 8.00
N GLU A 253 17.35 8.32 6.84
CA GLU A 253 18.18 9.49 6.56
C GLU A 253 17.35 10.78 6.57
N GLU A 254 16.16 10.77 6.01
CA GLU A 254 15.24 11.91 6.04
C GLU A 254 14.76 12.21 7.46
N GLN A 255 14.54 11.16 8.26
CA GLN A 255 14.16 11.31 9.66
C GLN A 255 15.32 11.87 10.51
N LEU A 256 16.55 11.43 10.27
CA LEU A 256 17.75 12.01 10.90
C LEU A 256 17.95 13.49 10.53
N ALA A 257 17.53 13.88 9.33
CA ALA A 257 17.52 15.28 8.90
C ALA A 257 16.39 16.13 9.55
N GLY A 258 15.65 15.58 10.53
CA GLY A 258 14.63 16.28 11.32
C GLY A 258 13.23 16.29 10.73
N ARG A 259 12.95 15.46 9.71
CA ARG A 259 11.64 15.32 9.08
C ARG A 259 10.90 14.10 9.61
N HIS A 260 9.57 14.02 9.37
CA HIS A 260 8.74 12.84 9.66
C HIS A 260 8.81 12.36 11.12
N ARG A 261 8.55 13.29 12.06
CA ARG A 261 8.41 12.98 13.48
C ARG A 261 6.98 13.27 13.92
N GLY A 262 6.27 12.25 14.43
CA GLY A 262 4.86 12.36 14.80
C GLY A 262 3.98 12.53 13.57
N THR A 263 3.97 11.52 12.70
CA THR A 263 3.32 11.59 11.38
C THR A 263 1.86 11.11 11.40
N VAL A 264 1.38 10.55 12.51
CA VAL A 264 -0.01 10.10 12.64
C VAL A 264 -0.98 11.24 12.37
N LYS A 265 -1.90 10.99 11.45
CA LYS A 265 -2.98 11.89 11.04
C LYS A 265 -4.31 11.17 11.16
N ALA A 266 -5.36 11.91 11.49
CA ALA A 266 -6.73 11.43 11.40
C ALA A 266 -7.47 12.30 10.39
N ILE A 267 -8.15 11.69 9.43
CA ILE A 267 -8.81 12.39 8.34
C ILE A 267 -10.30 12.10 8.39
N ARG A 268 -11.10 13.14 8.33
CA ARG A 268 -12.57 13.05 8.31
C ARG A 268 -13.13 14.18 7.46
N GLN A 269 -14.01 13.86 6.51
CA GLN A 269 -14.68 14.83 5.62
C GLN A 269 -13.68 15.81 4.96
N HIS A 270 -12.61 15.28 4.38
CA HIS A 270 -11.50 16.02 3.74
C HIS A 270 -10.74 16.98 4.68
N SER A 271 -10.93 16.86 5.97
CA SER A 271 -10.24 17.67 6.98
C SER A 271 -9.27 16.83 7.79
N VAL A 272 -8.02 17.26 7.84
CA VAL A 272 -6.99 16.61 8.66
C VAL A 272 -7.14 17.10 10.10
N SER A 273 -7.24 16.16 11.04
CA SER A 273 -7.19 16.41 12.48
C SER A 273 -5.92 15.79 13.08
N ALA A 274 -5.31 16.45 14.03
CA ALA A 274 -4.25 15.87 14.84
C ALA A 274 -4.78 14.99 15.98
N ASN A 275 -6.11 14.89 16.15
CA ASN A 275 -6.72 14.15 17.24
C ASN A 275 -7.42 12.87 16.74
N PRO A 276 -6.75 11.70 16.79
CA PRO A 276 -7.34 10.44 16.37
C PRO A 276 -8.41 9.92 17.33
N TYR A 277 -8.59 10.52 18.51
CA TYR A 277 -9.50 10.06 19.57
C TYR A 277 -10.90 10.64 19.47
N GLU A 278 -11.13 11.59 18.58
CA GLU A 278 -12.38 12.36 18.51
C GLU A 278 -13.55 11.49 18.05
N ALA A 279 -13.37 10.74 16.97
CA ALA A 279 -14.43 9.96 16.34
C ALA A 279 -13.95 8.55 15.94
N PRO A 280 -13.79 7.60 16.90
CA PRO A 280 -13.35 6.24 16.62
C PRO A 280 -14.26 5.55 15.60
N GLY A 281 -13.65 4.97 14.55
CA GLY A 281 -14.36 4.30 13.45
C GLY A 281 -14.98 5.24 12.41
N GLU A 282 -14.82 6.57 12.57
CA GLU A 282 -15.33 7.58 11.64
C GLU A 282 -14.22 8.45 11.04
N GLN A 283 -12.97 8.19 11.41
CA GLN A 283 -11.77 8.85 10.90
C GLN A 283 -10.87 7.80 10.27
N ASP A 284 -10.27 8.14 9.14
CA ASP A 284 -9.13 7.40 8.64
C ASP A 284 -7.89 7.80 9.44
N ILE A 285 -7.18 6.84 9.98
CA ILE A 285 -5.98 7.07 10.78
C ILE A 285 -4.81 6.51 10.02
N THR A 286 -3.85 7.36 9.65
CA THR A 286 -2.70 6.98 8.85
C THR A 286 -1.40 7.45 9.49
N ALA A 287 -0.29 6.80 9.11
CA ALA A 287 1.07 7.19 9.49
C ALA A 287 2.00 7.08 8.29
N ASP A 288 2.97 7.99 8.19
CA ASP A 288 3.95 7.94 7.11
C ASP A 288 4.78 6.63 7.18
N VAL A 289 4.99 6.00 6.03
CA VAL A 289 5.64 4.69 5.94
C VAL A 289 7.15 4.78 6.09
N ASN A 290 7.73 3.97 6.98
CA ASN A 290 9.19 3.86 7.12
C ASN A 290 9.76 2.89 6.06
N PHE A 291 10.22 3.42 4.94
CA PHE A 291 10.78 2.62 3.85
C PHE A 291 12.08 1.90 4.20
N THR A 292 12.89 2.44 5.12
CA THR A 292 14.09 1.75 5.61
C THR A 292 13.72 0.41 6.27
N ALA A 293 12.66 0.40 7.06
CA ALA A 293 12.17 -0.82 7.71
C ALA A 293 11.56 -1.82 6.70
N LEU A 294 10.82 -1.32 5.69
CA LEU A 294 10.24 -2.19 4.65
C LEU A 294 11.34 -2.82 3.79
N VAL A 295 12.34 -2.05 3.37
CA VAL A 295 13.52 -2.55 2.65
C VAL A 295 14.19 -3.68 3.43
N ALA A 296 14.52 -3.44 4.70
CA ALA A 296 15.14 -4.45 5.53
C ALA A 296 14.27 -5.70 5.73
N ALA A 297 12.94 -5.55 5.78
CA ALA A 297 12.03 -6.68 5.85
C ALA A 297 12.02 -7.52 4.56
N ALA A 298 12.04 -6.87 3.39
CA ALA A 298 12.12 -7.52 2.09
C ALA A 298 13.46 -8.29 1.93
N GLU A 299 14.57 -7.66 2.29
CA GLU A 299 15.91 -8.26 2.20
C GLU A 299 16.06 -9.48 3.12
N ARG A 300 15.50 -9.45 4.33
CA ARG A 300 15.44 -10.64 5.21
C ARG A 300 14.68 -11.82 4.59
N ARG A 301 13.82 -11.57 3.62
CA ARG A 301 13.09 -12.61 2.85
C ARG A 301 13.80 -13.01 1.56
N GLY A 302 15.03 -12.53 1.36
CA GLY A 302 15.85 -12.84 0.19
C GLY A 302 15.48 -12.06 -1.07
N LEU A 303 14.70 -10.98 -0.95
CA LEU A 303 14.53 -10.05 -2.05
C LEU A 303 15.74 -9.12 -2.11
N ARG A 304 16.13 -8.76 -3.32
CA ARG A 304 17.09 -7.69 -3.56
C ARG A 304 16.30 -6.40 -3.76
N THR A 305 16.54 -5.41 -2.92
CA THR A 305 15.98 -4.08 -3.10
C THR A 305 16.67 -3.39 -4.27
N GLU A 306 15.88 -2.96 -5.22
CA GLU A 306 16.33 -2.09 -6.27
C GLU A 306 16.35 -0.63 -5.75
N LYS A 307 16.46 0.34 -6.62
CA LYS A 307 16.51 1.73 -6.18
C LYS A 307 15.15 2.15 -5.59
N LEU A 308 15.14 2.75 -4.40
CA LEU A 308 14.01 3.53 -3.91
C LEU A 308 13.95 4.84 -4.72
N VAL A 309 12.82 5.12 -5.34
CA VAL A 309 12.61 6.31 -6.18
C VAL A 309 11.35 7.05 -5.75
N THR A 310 11.19 8.32 -6.16
CA THR A 310 9.93 9.02 -5.98
C THR A 310 8.89 8.52 -6.98
N GLN A 311 7.61 8.66 -6.67
CA GLN A 311 6.53 8.35 -7.61
C GLN A 311 6.68 9.12 -8.93
N SER A 312 7.11 10.39 -8.85
CA SER A 312 7.45 11.21 -10.01
C SER A 312 8.45 10.49 -10.92
N GLN A 313 9.60 10.11 -10.37
CA GLN A 313 10.65 9.43 -11.13
C GLN A 313 10.16 8.11 -11.75
N PHE A 314 9.41 7.33 -10.98
CA PHE A 314 8.90 6.04 -11.42
C PHE A 314 7.90 6.17 -12.59
N LEU A 315 6.87 6.99 -12.41
CA LEU A 315 5.83 7.17 -13.43
C LEU A 315 6.35 7.91 -14.68
N MET A 316 7.25 8.88 -14.49
CA MET A 316 7.92 9.54 -15.62
C MET A 316 8.76 8.55 -16.42
N GLY A 317 9.55 7.68 -15.76
CA GLY A 317 10.32 6.65 -16.45
C GLY A 317 9.43 5.72 -17.29
N ILE A 318 8.31 5.26 -16.76
CA ILE A 318 7.34 4.42 -17.48
C ILE A 318 6.71 5.19 -18.65
N GLY A 319 6.29 6.43 -18.41
CA GLY A 319 5.61 7.24 -19.42
C GLY A 319 6.51 7.67 -20.56
N GLU A 320 7.77 8.07 -20.29
CA GLU A 320 8.73 8.47 -21.29
C GLU A 320 9.10 7.33 -22.24
N ALA A 321 9.06 6.08 -21.78
CA ALA A 321 9.37 4.90 -22.58
C ALA A 321 8.50 4.81 -23.86
N ASN A 322 7.28 5.34 -23.84
CA ASN A 322 6.36 5.37 -24.97
C ASN A 322 5.77 6.77 -25.23
N GLN A 323 6.41 7.85 -24.76
CA GLN A 323 5.95 9.22 -24.89
C GLN A 323 4.53 9.44 -24.33
N PHE A 324 4.23 8.77 -23.23
CA PHE A 324 2.91 8.78 -22.56
C PHE A 324 1.74 8.35 -23.45
N ALA A 325 2.00 7.57 -24.52
CA ALA A 325 0.93 7.13 -25.43
C ALA A 325 -0.19 6.40 -24.71
N ASP A 326 0.13 5.56 -23.71
CA ASP A 326 -0.89 4.84 -22.91
C ASP A 326 -1.84 5.78 -22.17
N ALA A 327 -1.35 6.90 -21.69
CA ALA A 327 -2.16 7.87 -20.97
C ALA A 327 -3.18 8.57 -21.89
N PHE A 328 -2.78 8.88 -23.11
CA PHE A 328 -3.57 9.74 -24.01
C PHE A 328 -4.30 9.00 -25.14
N GLU A 329 -4.17 7.67 -25.25
CA GLU A 329 -4.67 6.90 -26.39
C GLU A 329 -6.16 7.06 -26.64
N ASP A 330 -6.98 7.06 -25.57
CA ASP A 330 -8.44 7.15 -25.70
C ASP A 330 -8.94 8.60 -25.81
N CYS A 331 -8.04 9.59 -25.73
CA CYS A 331 -8.41 11.01 -25.81
C CYS A 331 -8.69 11.42 -27.25
N ARG A 332 -9.96 11.59 -27.59
CA ARG A 332 -10.42 12.05 -28.92
C ARG A 332 -10.57 13.56 -28.98
N LEU A 333 -10.90 14.21 -27.86
CA LEU A 333 -11.17 15.64 -27.77
C LEU A 333 -10.06 16.38 -27.02
N PRO A 334 -9.79 17.66 -27.36
CA PRO A 334 -8.82 18.47 -26.64
C PRO A 334 -9.08 18.58 -25.12
N GLN A 335 -10.36 18.62 -24.72
CA GLN A 335 -10.77 18.68 -23.31
C GLN A 335 -10.40 17.40 -22.55
N GLU A 336 -10.53 16.22 -23.18
CA GLU A 336 -10.12 14.93 -22.61
C GLU A 336 -8.60 14.90 -22.43
N ARG A 337 -7.85 15.36 -23.42
CA ARG A 337 -6.37 15.48 -23.29
C ARG A 337 -5.98 16.44 -22.18
N ALA A 338 -6.62 17.59 -22.06
CA ALA A 338 -6.35 18.55 -20.99
C ALA A 338 -6.64 17.94 -19.60
N LYS A 339 -7.73 17.17 -19.47
CA LYS A 339 -8.07 16.45 -18.24
C LYS A 339 -6.99 15.44 -17.89
N VAL A 340 -6.59 14.58 -18.82
CA VAL A 340 -5.52 13.57 -18.61
C VAL A 340 -4.19 14.24 -18.27
N ALA A 341 -3.85 15.35 -18.91
CA ALA A 341 -2.64 16.10 -18.59
C ALA A 341 -2.63 16.65 -17.15
N LEU A 342 -3.78 17.15 -16.68
CA LEU A 342 -3.94 17.59 -15.29
C LEU A 342 -3.77 16.44 -14.31
N GLN A 343 -4.25 15.27 -14.65
CA GLN A 343 -4.16 14.05 -13.85
C GLN A 343 -2.72 13.57 -13.74
N LEU A 344 -2.02 13.46 -14.89
CA LEU A 344 -0.59 13.19 -14.90
C LEU A 344 0.19 14.20 -14.07
N LYS A 345 -0.11 15.49 -14.25
CA LYS A 345 0.53 16.54 -13.46
C LYS A 345 0.35 16.31 -11.96
N HIS A 346 -0.85 15.94 -11.50
CA HIS A 346 -1.10 15.64 -10.08
C HIS A 346 -0.27 14.44 -9.59
N LEU A 347 -0.16 13.38 -10.40
CA LEU A 347 0.59 12.18 -10.05
C LEU A 347 2.11 12.40 -9.99
N VAL A 348 2.67 13.30 -10.83
CA VAL A 348 4.13 13.38 -11.02
C VAL A 348 4.76 14.68 -10.51
N THR A 349 4.00 15.71 -10.12
CA THR A 349 4.61 16.97 -9.66
C THR A 349 4.74 17.04 -8.14
N PRO A 350 5.68 17.85 -7.60
CA PRO A 350 5.81 18.08 -6.16
C PRO A 350 4.58 18.69 -5.50
N ALA A 351 3.80 19.49 -6.25
CA ALA A 351 2.55 20.08 -5.76
C ALA A 351 1.38 19.06 -5.68
N GLY A 352 1.58 17.87 -6.21
CA GLY A 352 0.67 16.73 -6.10
C GLY A 352 1.30 15.60 -5.29
N MET A 353 1.26 14.40 -5.82
CA MET A 353 1.73 13.18 -5.14
C MET A 353 3.17 12.80 -5.50
N GLY A 354 3.79 13.49 -6.47
CA GLY A 354 5.01 13.02 -7.14
C GLY A 354 6.22 12.85 -6.23
N GLU A 355 6.45 13.76 -5.28
CA GLU A 355 7.64 13.78 -4.43
C GLU A 355 7.39 13.26 -3.01
N SER A 356 6.14 13.31 -2.53
CA SER A 356 5.76 12.81 -1.20
C SER A 356 5.61 11.29 -1.15
N PHE A 357 5.39 10.67 -2.31
CA PHE A 357 5.28 9.22 -2.45
C PHE A 357 6.61 8.61 -2.88
N HIS A 358 6.96 7.52 -2.24
CA HIS A 358 8.10 6.68 -2.59
C HIS A 358 7.64 5.39 -3.26
N VAL A 359 8.47 4.88 -4.16
CA VAL A 359 8.26 3.59 -4.81
C VAL A 359 9.42 2.67 -4.46
N LEU A 360 9.10 1.63 -3.71
CA LEU A 360 10.01 0.52 -3.42
C LEU A 360 9.79 -0.58 -4.45
N VAL A 361 10.82 -0.89 -5.22
CA VAL A 361 10.85 -2.08 -6.08
C VAL A 361 11.88 -3.04 -5.53
N ALA A 362 11.46 -4.25 -5.20
CA ALA A 362 12.35 -5.34 -4.81
C ALA A 362 12.10 -6.57 -5.69
N SER A 363 13.14 -7.35 -5.92
CA SER A 363 13.11 -8.51 -6.81
C SER A 363 13.72 -9.75 -6.19
N LYS A 364 13.31 -10.92 -6.65
CA LYS A 364 13.87 -12.21 -6.26
C LYS A 364 13.97 -13.14 -7.47
N GLY A 365 15.07 -13.88 -7.58
CA GLY A 365 15.23 -14.87 -8.65
C GLY A 365 15.43 -14.27 -10.05
N ILE A 366 15.83 -12.99 -10.18
CA ILE A 366 15.95 -12.28 -11.45
C ILE A 366 17.35 -11.69 -11.60
N GLU A 367 17.90 -11.76 -12.82
CA GLU A 367 19.19 -11.18 -13.15
C GLU A 367 19.16 -9.64 -13.15
N ALA A 368 20.19 -9.01 -12.59
CA ALA A 368 20.28 -7.55 -12.48
C ALA A 368 20.17 -6.82 -13.83
N GLU A 369 20.70 -7.41 -14.91
CA GLU A 369 20.64 -6.82 -16.24
C GLU A 369 19.21 -6.68 -16.75
N LYS A 370 18.33 -7.65 -16.47
CA LYS A 370 16.92 -7.60 -16.87
C LYS A 370 16.16 -6.53 -16.10
N ILE A 371 16.46 -6.38 -14.80
CA ILE A 371 15.83 -5.38 -13.94
C ILE A 371 16.26 -3.97 -14.33
N SER A 372 17.53 -3.78 -14.72
CA SER A 372 18.05 -2.48 -15.14
C SER A 372 17.36 -1.93 -16.40
N LYS A 373 16.60 -2.75 -17.12
CA LYS A 373 15.83 -2.37 -18.32
C LYS A 373 14.41 -1.93 -18.02
N LEU A 374 13.94 -2.08 -16.76
CA LEU A 374 12.59 -1.64 -16.37
C LEU A 374 12.48 -0.11 -16.49
N ALA A 375 11.48 0.34 -17.22
CA ALA A 375 11.33 1.77 -17.54
C ALA A 375 11.17 2.64 -16.28
N GLY A 376 10.38 2.18 -15.30
CA GLY A 376 10.17 2.91 -14.05
C GLY A 376 11.43 3.10 -13.18
N LEU A 377 12.50 2.32 -13.40
CA LEU A 377 13.77 2.44 -12.68
C LEU A 377 14.84 3.24 -13.47
N ASN A 378 14.54 3.70 -14.69
CA ASN A 378 15.51 4.30 -15.61
C ASN A 378 15.29 5.79 -15.88
N PHE A 379 14.44 6.47 -15.13
CA PHE A 379 14.24 7.91 -15.29
C PHE A 379 15.57 8.68 -15.23
N GLY A 380 15.80 9.56 -16.22
CA GLY A 380 16.98 10.41 -16.31
C GLY A 380 18.31 9.72 -16.71
N ARG A 381 18.28 8.48 -17.16
CA ARG A 381 19.47 7.73 -17.63
C ARG A 381 19.64 7.72 -19.16
N ARG A 382 18.96 8.58 -19.91
CA ARG A 382 19.10 8.72 -21.37
C ARG A 382 20.08 9.80 -21.74
#